data_285ba23009b67abda3e52cd69b477a19
#
_entry.id   285ba23009b67abda3e52cd69b477a19
#
_cell.length_a   1.000
_cell.length_b   1.000
_cell.length_c   1.000
_cell.angle_alpha   90.00
_cell.angle_beta   90.00
_cell.angle_gamma   90.00
#
_symmetry.space_group_name_H-M   'P 1'
#
loop_
_entity.id
_entity.type
_entity.pdbx_description
1 polymer ?
#
loop_
_entity_poly.entity_id
_entity_poly.type
_entity_poly.pdbx_seq_one_letter_code
_entity_poly.pdbx_strand_id
1 'polypeptide(L)'
;HAALISRLKIMAELDISEKRMPQDGRISLRIGGRAVDVRVSTLPSAHGERAVLRILDKGDANKFTLESLGMSGDSLSRFKRLLRQPHGIVLVTGPTGSGKTTTLYAGLSTVDAATTNVLTVEDPVEYELIGQTQVNAKIELTFAKALRAILRQDPDVIMIGEIRDFETAQIAVQASLTGHLVLATLHTNDAPSAVTRLTDMGIEPFLLSSSLLGVLGQRLVRKLCVHCKRQDGQGKWHPVGCTECGMSGYKGRTGVYELMVADDEIRGLIHAQAAEAKLFEIAQLNGMKTMREDGDRLVGEGVTSLEEVLRVTRE
;
A
#
# COMPACT_ATOMS: atom_id res chain seq x y z
N HIS A 1 -20.27 26.72 -14.12
CA HIS A 1 -19.79 25.91 -12.97
C HIS A 1 -20.91 25.00 -12.46
N ALA A 2 -22.08 25.52 -12.03
CA ALA A 2 -23.19 24.74 -11.47
C ALA A 2 -23.65 23.58 -12.37
N ALA A 3 -23.84 23.84 -13.67
CA ALA A 3 -24.27 22.84 -14.65
C ALA A 3 -23.25 21.68 -14.78
N LEU A 4 -21.94 21.99 -14.69
CA LEU A 4 -20.88 20.97 -14.70
C LEU A 4 -20.95 20.09 -13.46
N ILE A 5 -21.11 20.68 -12.27
CA ILE A 5 -21.26 19.94 -11.01
C ILE A 5 -22.50 19.04 -11.05
N SER A 6 -23.66 19.58 -11.49
CA SER A 6 -24.89 18.80 -11.64
C SER A 6 -24.70 17.61 -12.59
N ARG A 7 -23.98 17.78 -13.69
CA ARG A 7 -23.69 16.69 -14.63
C ARG A 7 -22.78 15.62 -14.00
N LEU A 8 -21.74 16.04 -13.27
CA LEU A 8 -20.87 15.12 -12.53
C LEU A 8 -21.65 14.33 -11.48
N LYS A 9 -22.55 14.98 -10.73
CA LYS A 9 -23.41 14.33 -9.75
C LYS A 9 -24.31 13.28 -10.40
N ILE A 10 -24.98 13.60 -11.50
CA ILE A 10 -25.81 12.65 -12.24
C ILE A 10 -24.99 11.43 -12.67
N MET A 11 -23.82 11.66 -13.26
CA MET A 11 -22.95 10.57 -13.73
C MET A 11 -22.39 9.72 -12.59
N ALA A 12 -22.24 10.27 -11.39
CA ALA A 12 -21.75 9.61 -10.20
C ALA A 12 -22.86 9.04 -9.29
N GLU A 13 -24.13 9.11 -9.75
CA GLU A 13 -25.34 8.68 -9.02
C GLU A 13 -25.51 9.41 -7.66
N LEU A 14 -25.16 10.70 -7.62
CA LEU A 14 -25.29 11.57 -6.46
C LEU A 14 -26.55 12.44 -6.54
N ASP A 15 -27.02 12.91 -5.39
CA ASP A 15 -28.17 13.80 -5.30
C ASP A 15 -27.80 15.20 -5.78
N ILE A 16 -28.45 15.65 -6.87
CA ILE A 16 -28.24 16.98 -7.46
C ILE A 16 -28.92 18.08 -6.65
N SER A 17 -29.93 17.74 -5.84
CA SER A 17 -30.67 18.69 -5.02
C SER A 17 -29.94 19.05 -3.71
N GLU A 18 -29.20 18.12 -3.16
CA GLU A 18 -28.41 18.34 -1.95
C GLU A 18 -27.08 19.05 -2.29
N LYS A 19 -26.95 20.29 -1.80
CA LYS A 19 -25.77 21.15 -2.03
C LYS A 19 -25.05 21.55 -0.74
N ARG A 20 -25.55 21.13 0.41
CA ARG A 20 -25.08 21.54 1.72
C ARG A 20 -24.20 20.48 2.39
N MET A 21 -24.26 19.25 1.88
CA MET A 21 -23.51 18.12 2.44
C MET A 21 -22.50 17.58 1.42
N PRO A 22 -21.33 17.14 1.87
CA PRO A 22 -20.39 16.42 1.02
C PRO A 22 -21.03 15.14 0.47
N GLN A 23 -20.71 14.80 -0.77
CA GLN A 23 -21.15 13.56 -1.39
C GLN A 23 -19.99 12.91 -2.14
N ASP A 24 -19.91 11.58 -2.05
CA ASP A 24 -18.92 10.76 -2.74
C ASP A 24 -19.63 9.75 -3.65
N GLY A 25 -19.12 9.61 -4.88
CA GLY A 25 -19.66 8.70 -5.86
C GLY A 25 -18.61 8.21 -6.84
N ARG A 26 -19.05 7.44 -7.81
CA ARG A 26 -18.16 6.83 -8.81
C ARG A 26 -18.79 6.89 -10.20
N ILE A 27 -17.97 7.22 -11.19
CA ILE A 27 -18.33 7.19 -12.60
C ILE A 27 -17.50 6.10 -13.27
N SER A 28 -18.14 5.11 -13.88
CA SER A 28 -17.45 4.09 -14.68
C SER A 28 -17.56 4.44 -16.16
N LEU A 29 -16.43 4.55 -16.84
CA LEU A 29 -16.33 4.97 -18.24
C LEU A 29 -15.53 3.93 -19.05
N ARG A 30 -15.77 3.89 -20.35
CA ARG A 30 -14.88 3.24 -21.31
C ARG A 30 -14.25 4.29 -22.23
N ILE A 31 -12.92 4.42 -22.17
CA ILE A 31 -12.16 5.38 -22.96
C ILE A 31 -11.13 4.60 -23.79
N GLY A 32 -11.26 4.67 -25.12
CA GLY A 32 -10.35 3.94 -26.01
C GLY A 32 -10.33 2.42 -25.77
N GLY A 33 -11.47 1.82 -25.40
CA GLY A 33 -11.62 0.39 -25.11
C GLY A 33 -11.15 -0.02 -23.70
N ARG A 34 -10.60 0.91 -22.90
CA ARG A 34 -10.18 0.67 -21.51
C ARG A 34 -11.29 1.07 -20.53
N ALA A 35 -11.50 0.25 -19.51
CA ALA A 35 -12.37 0.60 -18.39
C ALA A 35 -11.61 1.58 -17.48
N VAL A 36 -12.22 2.72 -17.22
CA VAL A 36 -11.69 3.78 -16.35
C VAL A 36 -12.77 4.11 -15.34
N ASP A 37 -12.45 4.07 -14.07
CA ASP A 37 -13.30 4.59 -13.02
C ASP A 37 -12.82 5.94 -12.56
N VAL A 38 -13.78 6.83 -12.27
CA VAL A 38 -13.50 8.15 -11.72
C VAL A 38 -14.23 8.27 -10.38
N ARG A 39 -13.48 8.37 -9.29
CA ARG A 39 -14.06 8.78 -8.00
C ARG A 39 -14.38 10.26 -8.07
N VAL A 40 -15.59 10.61 -7.66
CA VAL A 40 -16.07 11.98 -7.60
C VAL A 40 -16.39 12.30 -6.15
N SER A 41 -15.76 13.32 -5.60
CA SER A 41 -16.10 13.87 -4.28
C SER A 41 -16.56 15.30 -4.47
N THR A 42 -17.73 15.66 -3.92
CA THR A 42 -18.25 17.02 -3.93
C THR A 42 -18.27 17.59 -2.52
N LEU A 43 -17.89 18.85 -2.39
CA LEU A 43 -17.83 19.54 -1.10
C LEU A 43 -18.46 20.93 -1.25
N PRO A 44 -19.42 21.33 -0.37
CA PRO A 44 -19.91 22.70 -0.28
C PRO A 44 -18.77 23.69 -0.02
N SER A 45 -18.75 24.80 -0.73
CA SER A 45 -17.82 25.91 -0.51
C SER A 45 -18.50 27.26 -0.63
N ALA A 46 -17.83 28.34 -0.21
CA ALA A 46 -18.39 29.70 -0.23
C ALA A 46 -18.86 30.18 -1.62
N HIS A 47 -18.28 29.65 -2.69
CA HIS A 47 -18.59 30.05 -4.07
C HIS A 47 -19.29 28.94 -4.87
N GLY A 48 -19.99 28.03 -4.21
CA GLY A 48 -20.65 26.87 -4.79
C GLY A 48 -19.94 25.57 -4.44
N GLU A 49 -20.32 24.46 -5.05
CA GLU A 49 -19.73 23.16 -4.75
C GLU A 49 -18.38 22.99 -5.47
N ARG A 50 -17.38 22.50 -4.74
CA ARG A 50 -16.12 22.03 -5.29
C ARG A 50 -16.25 20.54 -5.63
N ALA A 51 -15.77 20.12 -6.79
CA ALA A 51 -15.64 18.71 -7.13
C ALA A 51 -14.17 18.32 -7.29
N VAL A 52 -13.82 17.17 -6.75
CA VAL A 52 -12.52 16.51 -6.94
C VAL A 52 -12.77 15.19 -7.68
N LEU A 53 -12.08 15.01 -8.79
CA LEU A 53 -12.15 13.80 -9.59
C LEU A 53 -10.81 13.06 -9.50
N ARG A 54 -10.84 11.80 -9.07
CA ARG A 54 -9.67 10.92 -9.08
C ARG A 54 -9.89 9.84 -10.12
N ILE A 55 -9.07 9.86 -11.16
CA ILE A 55 -9.09 8.84 -12.21
C ILE A 55 -8.39 7.59 -11.70
N LEU A 56 -9.08 6.47 -11.73
CA LEU A 56 -8.58 5.15 -11.40
C LEU A 56 -8.51 4.37 -12.72
N ASP A 57 -7.29 4.20 -13.22
CA ASP A 57 -7.07 3.32 -14.39
C ASP A 57 -7.14 1.87 -13.88
N LYS A 58 -8.18 1.13 -14.28
CA LYS A 58 -8.31 -0.30 -14.03
C LYS A 58 -7.35 -1.08 -14.93
N GLY A 59 -6.07 -0.74 -14.86
CA GLY A 59 -5.03 -1.54 -15.49
C GLY A 59 -5.07 -2.98 -14.96
N ASP A 60 -4.51 -3.88 -15.72
CA ASP A 60 -4.40 -5.28 -15.33
C ASP A 60 -3.46 -5.42 -14.12
N ALA A 61 -4.00 -5.79 -12.95
CA ALA A 61 -3.24 -6.00 -11.72
C ALA A 61 -2.17 -7.10 -11.89
N ASN A 62 -2.41 -8.06 -12.78
CA ASN A 62 -1.48 -9.14 -13.07
C ASN A 62 -0.17 -8.68 -13.75
N LYS A 63 -0.09 -7.40 -14.15
CA LYS A 63 1.15 -6.80 -14.69
C LYS A 63 2.17 -6.42 -13.60
N PHE A 64 1.75 -6.34 -12.34
CA PHE A 64 2.63 -5.96 -11.26
C PHE A 64 3.20 -7.21 -10.59
N THR A 65 4.50 -7.40 -10.73
CA THR A 65 5.26 -8.35 -9.90
C THR A 65 6.10 -7.57 -8.89
N LEU A 66 6.46 -8.19 -7.78
CA LEU A 66 7.30 -7.55 -6.76
C LEU A 66 8.62 -7.02 -7.36
N GLU A 67 9.19 -7.74 -8.33
CA GLU A 67 10.37 -7.33 -9.09
C GLU A 67 10.11 -6.08 -9.94
N SER A 68 8.99 -6.04 -10.65
CA SER A 68 8.64 -4.89 -11.50
C SER A 68 8.38 -3.61 -10.69
N LEU A 69 8.01 -3.78 -9.40
CA LEU A 69 7.84 -2.67 -8.46
C LEU A 69 9.17 -2.17 -7.87
N GLY A 70 10.30 -2.83 -8.18
CA GLY A 70 11.65 -2.43 -7.77
C GLY A 70 12.20 -3.19 -6.56
N MET A 71 11.46 -4.15 -6.01
CA MET A 71 11.97 -5.00 -4.94
C MET A 71 12.98 -6.01 -5.52
N SER A 72 14.11 -6.18 -4.85
CA SER A 72 15.19 -7.03 -5.34
C SER A 72 15.99 -7.69 -4.23
N GLY A 73 16.86 -8.63 -4.60
CA GLY A 73 17.83 -9.25 -3.70
C GLY A 73 17.22 -9.94 -2.50
N ASP A 74 17.83 -9.71 -1.35
CA ASP A 74 17.45 -10.37 -0.09
C ASP A 74 16.06 -9.92 0.40
N SER A 75 15.71 -8.63 0.29
CA SER A 75 14.39 -8.11 0.66
C SER A 75 13.26 -8.80 -0.10
N LEU A 76 13.43 -9.02 -1.41
CA LEU A 76 12.46 -9.76 -2.22
C LEU A 76 12.32 -11.21 -1.76
N SER A 77 13.43 -11.88 -1.51
CA SER A 77 13.46 -13.28 -1.09
C SER A 77 12.81 -13.46 0.29
N ARG A 78 13.13 -12.58 1.24
CA ARG A 78 12.53 -12.56 2.57
C ARG A 78 11.04 -12.26 2.51
N PHE A 79 10.62 -11.23 1.75
CA PHE A 79 9.21 -10.88 1.64
C PHE A 79 8.39 -12.01 1.01
N LYS A 80 8.86 -12.63 -0.08
CA LYS A 80 8.21 -13.82 -0.66
C LYS A 80 8.10 -14.98 0.32
N ARG A 81 9.07 -15.17 1.23
CA ARG A 81 9.00 -16.18 2.28
C ARG A 81 7.92 -15.86 3.31
N LEU A 82 7.75 -14.59 3.69
CA LEU A 82 6.67 -14.17 4.59
C LEU A 82 5.29 -14.44 3.98
N LEU A 83 5.11 -14.18 2.68
CA LEU A 83 3.85 -14.41 1.95
C LEU A 83 3.48 -15.91 1.80
N ARG A 84 4.41 -16.82 2.09
CA ARG A 84 4.20 -18.28 2.03
C ARG A 84 4.00 -18.90 3.41
N GLN A 85 3.96 -18.08 4.47
CA GLN A 85 3.69 -18.59 5.81
C GLN A 85 2.22 -19.06 5.89
N PRO A 86 1.93 -20.13 6.62
CA PRO A 86 0.57 -20.64 6.73
C PRO A 86 -0.35 -19.72 7.54
N HIS A 87 0.19 -18.94 8.46
CA HIS A 87 -0.55 -18.00 9.31
C HIS A 87 0.37 -16.89 9.83
N GLY A 88 -0.21 -15.82 10.33
CA GLY A 88 0.47 -14.66 10.88
C GLY A 88 0.07 -13.39 10.16
N ILE A 89 0.67 -12.25 10.53
CA ILE A 89 0.40 -10.95 9.92
C ILE A 89 1.64 -10.41 9.21
N VAL A 90 1.48 -10.01 7.97
CA VAL A 90 2.44 -9.21 7.21
C VAL A 90 1.84 -7.83 6.97
N LEU A 91 2.55 -6.80 7.40
CA LEU A 91 2.13 -5.41 7.25
C LEU A 91 2.91 -4.72 6.14
N VAL A 92 2.23 -3.88 5.37
CA VAL A 92 2.86 -2.92 4.45
C VAL A 92 2.52 -1.51 4.92
N THR A 93 3.53 -0.71 5.20
CA THR A 93 3.34 0.63 5.74
C THR A 93 3.97 1.71 4.88
N GLY A 94 3.52 2.94 5.08
CA GLY A 94 3.95 4.13 4.35
C GLY A 94 2.81 5.14 4.21
N PRO A 95 3.11 6.37 3.77
CA PRO A 95 2.09 7.41 3.57
C PRO A 95 1.11 7.05 2.46
N THR A 96 0.07 7.86 2.32
CA THR A 96 -0.86 7.77 1.19
C THR A 96 -0.10 7.93 -0.14
N GLY A 97 -0.40 7.06 -1.10
CA GLY A 97 0.25 7.09 -2.41
C GLY A 97 1.64 6.45 -2.46
N SER A 98 2.11 5.76 -1.41
CA SER A 98 3.38 5.04 -1.42
C SER A 98 3.33 3.69 -2.17
N GLY A 99 2.16 3.26 -2.68
CA GLY A 99 2.01 2.05 -3.48
C GLY A 99 1.75 0.77 -2.67
N LYS A 100 1.35 0.87 -1.40
CA LYS A 100 1.11 -0.27 -0.49
C LYS A 100 0.15 -1.31 -1.08
N THR A 101 -1.01 -0.88 -1.54
CA THR A 101 -2.03 -1.76 -2.13
C THR A 101 -1.49 -2.49 -3.36
N THR A 102 -0.74 -1.77 -4.24
CA THR A 102 -0.11 -2.37 -5.42
C THR A 102 0.90 -3.46 -5.03
N THR A 103 1.67 -3.24 -3.97
CA THR A 103 2.62 -4.25 -3.45
C THR A 103 1.89 -5.45 -2.87
N LEU A 104 0.79 -5.25 -2.14
CA LEU A 104 -0.04 -6.37 -1.66
C LEU A 104 -0.66 -7.15 -2.82
N TYR A 105 -1.16 -6.48 -3.84
CA TYR A 105 -1.67 -7.16 -5.06
C TYR A 105 -0.58 -7.97 -5.77
N ALA A 106 0.63 -7.39 -5.93
CA ALA A 106 1.76 -8.13 -6.49
C ALA A 106 2.17 -9.32 -5.61
N GLY A 107 2.01 -9.21 -4.29
CA GLY A 107 2.19 -10.32 -3.36
C GLY A 107 1.13 -11.39 -3.53
N LEU A 108 -0.15 -11.01 -3.56
CA LEU A 108 -1.28 -11.92 -3.74
C LEU A 108 -1.25 -12.63 -5.10
N SER A 109 -0.73 -12.00 -6.16
CA SER A 109 -0.56 -12.65 -7.47
C SER A 109 0.46 -13.81 -7.44
N THR A 110 1.27 -13.93 -6.39
CA THR A 110 2.17 -15.08 -6.19
C THR A 110 1.50 -16.27 -5.49
N VAL A 111 0.28 -16.08 -4.96
CA VAL A 111 -0.51 -17.13 -4.30
C VAL A 111 -1.33 -17.87 -5.36
N ASP A 112 -1.34 -19.20 -5.30
CA ASP A 112 -2.15 -20.02 -6.21
C ASP A 112 -3.63 -19.97 -5.79
N ALA A 113 -4.41 -19.14 -6.49
CA ALA A 113 -5.85 -19.00 -6.25
C ALA A 113 -6.69 -20.26 -6.58
N ALA A 114 -6.11 -21.29 -7.22
CA ALA A 114 -6.80 -22.55 -7.46
C ALA A 114 -6.80 -23.46 -6.22
N THR A 115 -5.83 -23.31 -5.34
CA THR A 115 -5.64 -24.12 -4.14
C THR A 115 -5.77 -23.34 -2.84
N THR A 116 -5.85 -22.02 -2.91
CA THR A 116 -5.84 -21.12 -1.74
C THR A 116 -7.03 -20.17 -1.82
N ASN A 117 -7.87 -20.15 -0.79
CA ASN A 117 -9.01 -19.26 -0.71
C ASN A 117 -8.57 -17.88 -0.23
N VAL A 118 -8.48 -16.92 -1.16
CA VAL A 118 -8.04 -15.54 -0.90
C VAL A 118 -9.23 -14.60 -0.87
N LEU A 119 -9.44 -13.91 0.25
CA LEU A 119 -10.49 -12.91 0.39
C LEU A 119 -9.88 -11.54 0.76
N THR A 120 -10.40 -10.46 0.17
CA THR A 120 -9.95 -9.10 0.47
C THR A 120 -11.08 -8.22 0.99
N VAL A 121 -10.75 -7.22 1.82
CA VAL A 121 -11.64 -6.13 2.22
C VAL A 121 -10.96 -4.82 1.88
N GLU A 122 -11.60 -4.00 1.05
CA GLU A 122 -11.00 -2.79 0.49
C GLU A 122 -12.01 -1.63 0.44
N ASP A 123 -11.51 -0.41 0.37
CA ASP A 123 -12.35 0.80 0.24
C ASP A 123 -11.73 1.81 -0.76
N PRO A 124 -12.12 1.69 -2.04
CA PRO A 124 -12.72 0.56 -2.73
C PRO A 124 -11.68 -0.46 -3.25
N VAL A 125 -12.15 -1.54 -3.87
CA VAL A 125 -11.31 -2.41 -4.73
C VAL A 125 -10.74 -1.58 -5.88
N GLU A 126 -9.40 -1.53 -5.99
CA GLU A 126 -8.71 -0.73 -7.03
C GLU A 126 -8.52 -1.52 -8.33
N TYR A 127 -8.19 -2.81 -8.23
CA TYR A 127 -8.00 -3.73 -9.35
C TYR A 127 -8.71 -5.05 -9.09
N GLU A 128 -9.24 -5.66 -10.14
CA GLU A 128 -9.81 -7.00 -10.05
C GLU A 128 -8.71 -8.06 -10.09
N LEU A 129 -8.72 -8.96 -9.11
CA LEU A 129 -7.82 -10.11 -9.02
C LEU A 129 -8.57 -11.39 -9.41
N ILE A 130 -8.08 -12.09 -10.42
CA ILE A 130 -8.71 -13.31 -10.93
C ILE A 130 -8.62 -14.42 -9.88
N GLY A 131 -9.74 -15.10 -9.64
CA GLY A 131 -9.82 -16.22 -8.70
C GLY A 131 -9.84 -15.83 -7.23
N GLN A 132 -9.98 -14.53 -6.92
CA GLN A 132 -10.04 -14.04 -5.54
C GLN A 132 -11.38 -13.36 -5.25
N THR A 133 -11.85 -13.45 -4.01
CA THR A 133 -13.09 -12.80 -3.57
C THR A 133 -12.76 -11.44 -2.96
N GLN A 134 -13.16 -10.35 -3.60
CA GLN A 134 -12.89 -8.99 -3.17
C GLN A 134 -14.16 -8.30 -2.67
N VAL A 135 -14.13 -7.82 -1.43
CA VAL A 135 -15.24 -7.15 -0.76
C VAL A 135 -14.99 -5.67 -0.65
N ASN A 136 -15.90 -4.85 -1.16
CA ASN A 136 -15.87 -3.41 -0.95
C ASN A 136 -16.45 -3.05 0.41
N ALA A 137 -15.66 -2.43 1.27
CA ALA A 137 -16.16 -1.80 2.49
C ALA A 137 -16.99 -0.56 2.13
N LYS A 138 -18.04 -0.31 2.91
CA LYS A 138 -18.98 0.82 2.77
C LYS A 138 -19.39 1.29 4.15
N ILE A 139 -20.14 2.39 4.23
CA ILE A 139 -20.61 2.96 5.52
C ILE A 139 -21.34 1.90 6.36
N GLU A 140 -22.22 1.09 5.78
CA GLU A 140 -22.95 0.02 6.49
C GLU A 140 -22.16 -1.27 6.63
N LEU A 141 -21.24 -1.56 5.69
CA LEU A 141 -20.33 -2.69 5.70
C LEU A 141 -18.91 -2.20 6.03
N THR A 142 -18.66 -1.90 7.30
CA THR A 142 -17.33 -1.47 7.77
C THR A 142 -16.28 -2.58 7.60
N PHE A 143 -14.99 -2.23 7.65
CA PHE A 143 -13.90 -3.21 7.61
C PHE A 143 -14.08 -4.31 8.66
N ALA A 144 -14.38 -3.96 9.90
CA ALA A 144 -14.60 -4.92 10.98
C ALA A 144 -15.80 -5.86 10.71
N LYS A 145 -16.92 -5.34 10.22
CA LYS A 145 -18.09 -6.18 9.85
C LYS A 145 -17.77 -7.11 8.69
N ALA A 146 -17.10 -6.61 7.67
CA ALA A 146 -16.68 -7.39 6.51
C ALA A 146 -15.71 -8.51 6.91
N LEU A 147 -14.71 -8.22 7.74
CA LEU A 147 -13.76 -9.21 8.26
C LEU A 147 -14.45 -10.33 9.05
N ARG A 148 -15.39 -9.98 9.95
CA ARG A 148 -16.17 -11.02 10.65
C ARG A 148 -16.97 -11.91 9.71
N ALA A 149 -17.45 -11.36 8.58
CA ALA A 149 -18.14 -12.16 7.58
C ALA A 149 -17.18 -13.06 6.79
N ILE A 150 -16.02 -12.52 6.40
CA ILE A 150 -14.95 -13.23 5.70
C ILE A 150 -14.45 -14.43 6.49
N LEU A 151 -14.24 -14.30 7.80
CA LEU A 151 -13.81 -15.40 8.67
C LEU A 151 -14.77 -16.61 8.72
N ARG A 152 -16.01 -16.47 8.22
CA ARG A 152 -16.98 -17.56 8.07
C ARG A 152 -17.03 -18.14 6.64
N GLN A 153 -16.11 -17.69 5.77
CA GLN A 153 -16.02 -18.13 4.38
C GLN A 153 -14.81 -19.04 4.13
N ASP A 154 -14.26 -19.63 5.21
CA ASP A 154 -13.12 -20.55 5.18
C ASP A 154 -11.90 -19.97 4.41
N PRO A 155 -11.40 -18.77 4.77
CA PRO A 155 -10.28 -18.15 4.09
C PRO A 155 -8.94 -18.79 4.50
N ASP A 156 -8.01 -18.92 3.56
CA ASP A 156 -6.59 -19.20 3.88
C ASP A 156 -5.80 -17.90 4.01
N VAL A 157 -6.07 -16.96 3.11
CA VAL A 157 -5.38 -15.64 3.06
C VAL A 157 -6.43 -14.53 3.09
N ILE A 158 -6.21 -13.57 3.98
CA ILE A 158 -7.06 -12.39 4.13
C ILE A 158 -6.23 -11.13 3.84
N MET A 159 -6.67 -10.30 2.90
CA MET A 159 -6.07 -8.97 2.70
C MET A 159 -7.01 -7.88 3.23
N ILE A 160 -6.47 -6.99 4.06
CA ILE A 160 -7.16 -5.84 4.61
C ILE A 160 -6.54 -4.59 3.97
N GLY A 161 -7.33 -3.86 3.19
CA GLY A 161 -6.87 -2.67 2.48
C GLY A 161 -6.15 -1.68 3.40
N GLU A 162 -6.73 -1.44 4.59
CA GLU A 162 -6.06 -0.67 5.65
C GLU A 162 -6.65 -0.95 7.03
N ILE A 163 -5.81 -0.84 8.06
CA ILE A 163 -6.20 -0.89 9.48
C ILE A 163 -6.23 0.54 10.00
N ARG A 164 -7.44 1.04 10.35
CA ARG A 164 -7.64 2.40 10.86
C ARG A 164 -8.00 2.46 12.34
N ASP A 165 -8.57 1.40 12.87
CA ASP A 165 -9.18 1.35 14.21
C ASP A 165 -8.83 0.05 14.95
N PHE A 166 -9.02 0.10 16.28
CA PHE A 166 -8.75 -1.00 17.19
C PHE A 166 -9.54 -2.27 16.83
N GLU A 167 -10.82 -2.14 16.46
CA GLU A 167 -11.68 -3.27 16.19
C GLU A 167 -11.18 -4.07 14.99
N THR A 168 -10.82 -3.38 13.90
CA THR A 168 -10.22 -4.00 12.71
C THR A 168 -8.87 -4.64 13.03
N ALA A 169 -8.00 -3.95 13.79
CA ALA A 169 -6.70 -4.48 14.22
C ALA A 169 -6.84 -5.75 15.06
N GLN A 170 -7.76 -5.74 16.02
CA GLN A 170 -8.02 -6.88 16.90
C GLN A 170 -8.49 -8.11 16.13
N ILE A 171 -9.44 -7.95 15.18
CA ILE A 171 -9.92 -9.05 14.34
C ILE A 171 -8.77 -9.59 13.48
N ALA A 172 -7.94 -8.73 12.89
CA ALA A 172 -6.80 -9.12 12.08
C ALA A 172 -5.78 -9.96 12.88
N VAL A 173 -5.45 -9.53 14.09
CA VAL A 173 -4.55 -10.26 15.01
C VAL A 173 -5.16 -11.61 15.39
N GLN A 174 -6.44 -11.65 15.79
CA GLN A 174 -7.11 -12.91 16.13
C GLN A 174 -7.16 -13.87 14.96
N ALA A 175 -7.48 -13.41 13.75
CA ALA A 175 -7.47 -14.22 12.55
C ALA A 175 -6.11 -14.88 12.31
N SER A 176 -5.02 -14.12 12.46
CA SER A 176 -3.67 -14.62 12.27
C SER A 176 -3.25 -15.67 13.31
N LEU A 177 -3.75 -15.56 14.53
CA LEU A 177 -3.51 -16.55 15.59
C LEU A 177 -4.36 -17.82 15.44
N THR A 178 -5.46 -17.73 14.69
CA THR A 178 -6.36 -18.87 14.43
C THR A 178 -6.09 -19.59 13.10
N GLY A 179 -4.93 -19.34 12.49
CA GLY A 179 -4.46 -20.13 11.35
C GLY A 179 -4.56 -19.46 9.98
N HIS A 180 -4.83 -18.15 9.92
CA HIS A 180 -4.95 -17.42 8.66
C HIS A 180 -3.70 -16.55 8.39
N LEU A 181 -3.28 -16.46 7.13
CA LEU A 181 -2.31 -15.43 6.72
C LEU A 181 -3.04 -14.11 6.47
N VAL A 182 -2.69 -13.09 7.22
CA VAL A 182 -3.29 -11.76 7.12
C VAL A 182 -2.28 -10.79 6.51
N LEU A 183 -2.67 -10.14 5.42
CA LEU A 183 -1.93 -9.07 4.77
C LEU A 183 -2.67 -7.76 4.99
N ALA A 184 -2.03 -6.73 5.52
CA ALA A 184 -2.71 -5.47 5.80
C ALA A 184 -1.83 -4.25 5.54
N THR A 185 -2.45 -3.07 5.39
CA THR A 185 -1.70 -1.83 5.33
C THR A 185 -1.93 -0.97 6.57
N LEU A 186 -0.90 -0.20 6.90
CA LEU A 186 -0.91 0.84 7.92
C LEU A 186 -0.37 2.16 7.34
N HIS A 187 -0.64 3.25 8.05
CA HIS A 187 -0.10 4.57 7.74
C HIS A 187 0.93 4.98 8.81
N THR A 188 2.15 4.44 8.70
CA THR A 188 3.30 4.85 9.52
C THR A 188 4.48 5.18 8.63
N ASN A 189 5.52 5.83 9.16
CA ASN A 189 6.63 6.34 8.35
C ASN A 189 7.65 5.26 7.98
N ASP A 190 7.85 4.29 8.84
CA ASP A 190 8.84 3.22 8.74
C ASP A 190 8.28 1.90 9.30
N ALA A 191 9.06 0.83 9.23
CA ALA A 191 8.64 -0.48 9.65
C ALA A 191 8.51 -0.62 11.18
N PRO A 192 9.45 -0.15 12.03
CA PRO A 192 9.30 -0.23 13.49
C PRO A 192 8.11 0.54 14.03
N SER A 193 7.80 1.74 13.51
CA SER A 193 6.67 2.54 13.97
C SER A 193 5.30 1.90 13.71
N ALA A 194 5.22 0.90 12.84
CA ALA A 194 4.01 0.11 12.69
C ALA A 194 3.68 -0.72 13.95
N VAL A 195 4.70 -1.20 14.65
CA VAL A 195 4.56 -1.92 15.93
C VAL A 195 3.99 -0.97 16.99
N THR A 196 4.62 0.19 17.17
CA THR A 196 4.16 1.24 18.08
C THR A 196 2.72 1.64 17.78
N ARG A 197 2.40 1.84 16.51
CA ARG A 197 1.05 2.22 16.08
C ARG A 197 -0.01 1.20 16.48
N LEU A 198 0.24 -0.10 16.31
CA LEU A 198 -0.72 -1.13 16.73
C LEU A 198 -0.85 -1.21 18.25
N THR A 199 0.24 -1.03 18.98
CA THR A 199 0.22 -0.98 20.45
C THR A 199 -0.58 0.25 20.95
N ASP A 200 -0.36 1.42 20.34
CA ASP A 200 -1.11 2.65 20.63
C ASP A 200 -2.61 2.51 20.32
N MET A 201 -2.96 1.71 19.33
CA MET A 201 -4.35 1.38 19.02
C MET A 201 -4.97 0.44 20.06
N GLY A 202 -4.19 -0.13 20.98
CA GLY A 202 -4.66 -0.99 22.06
C GLY A 202 -4.42 -2.49 21.84
N ILE A 203 -3.63 -2.87 20.84
CA ILE A 203 -3.26 -4.28 20.65
C ILE A 203 -2.21 -4.67 21.69
N GLU A 204 -2.50 -5.73 22.42
CA GLU A 204 -1.61 -6.26 23.46
C GLU A 204 -0.29 -6.74 22.87
N PRO A 205 0.87 -6.34 23.40
CA PRO A 205 2.19 -6.67 22.86
C PRO A 205 2.45 -8.17 22.74
N PHE A 206 1.91 -9.00 23.62
CA PHE A 206 2.09 -10.45 23.54
C PHE A 206 1.33 -11.08 22.37
N LEU A 207 0.17 -10.52 21.98
CA LEU A 207 -0.57 -10.94 20.80
C LEU A 207 0.17 -10.53 19.53
N LEU A 208 0.67 -9.29 19.50
CA LEU A 208 1.41 -8.76 18.37
C LEU A 208 2.72 -9.53 18.16
N SER A 209 3.50 -9.79 19.22
CA SER A 209 4.75 -10.55 19.13
C SER A 209 4.53 -11.98 18.63
N SER A 210 3.38 -12.58 18.93
CA SER A 210 3.05 -13.93 18.49
C SER A 210 2.50 -14.00 17.07
N SER A 211 1.89 -12.92 16.57
CA SER A 211 1.19 -12.88 15.28
C SER A 211 2.01 -12.25 14.16
N LEU A 212 2.87 -11.26 14.47
CA LEU A 212 3.61 -10.50 13.46
C LEU A 212 4.71 -11.35 12.81
N LEU A 213 4.69 -11.40 11.47
CA LEU A 213 5.73 -12.02 10.65
C LEU A 213 6.74 -11.01 10.14
N GLY A 214 6.29 -9.83 9.80
CA GLY A 214 7.15 -8.74 9.37
C GLY A 214 6.38 -7.51 8.92
N VAL A 215 7.12 -6.42 8.77
CA VAL A 215 6.63 -5.13 8.33
C VAL A 215 7.48 -4.62 7.17
N LEU A 216 6.84 -4.30 6.05
CA LEU A 216 7.45 -3.69 4.89
C LEU A 216 7.14 -2.20 4.86
N GLY A 217 8.11 -1.36 5.18
CA GLY A 217 8.05 0.08 4.95
C GLY A 217 8.28 0.41 3.48
N GLN A 218 7.50 1.34 2.92
CA GLN A 218 7.53 1.63 1.49
C GLN A 218 7.32 3.11 1.16
N ARG A 219 8.13 3.62 0.24
CA ARG A 219 7.97 4.92 -0.42
C ARG A 219 8.12 4.77 -1.93
N LEU A 220 7.66 5.76 -2.69
CA LEU A 220 7.83 5.80 -4.14
C LEU A 220 8.80 6.93 -4.54
N VAL A 221 9.74 6.58 -5.40
CA VAL A 221 10.63 7.52 -6.11
C VAL A 221 10.30 7.55 -7.59
N ARG A 222 10.49 8.69 -8.24
CA ARG A 222 10.35 8.80 -9.69
C ARG A 222 11.52 8.12 -10.38
N LYS A 223 11.26 7.40 -11.45
CA LYS A 223 12.31 6.78 -12.30
C LYS A 223 12.87 7.82 -13.26
N LEU A 224 14.19 7.87 -13.40
CA LEU A 224 14.83 8.67 -14.44
C LEU A 224 14.33 8.25 -15.82
N CYS A 225 14.05 9.23 -16.66
CA CYS A 225 13.63 8.99 -18.03
C CYS A 225 14.77 8.34 -18.81
N VAL A 226 14.54 7.14 -19.33
CA VAL A 226 15.55 6.37 -20.08
C VAL A 226 16.03 7.08 -21.35
N HIS A 227 15.22 7.95 -21.94
CA HIS A 227 15.53 8.68 -23.16
C HIS A 227 16.42 9.91 -22.95
N CYS A 228 16.43 10.49 -21.73
CA CYS A 228 17.14 11.74 -21.51
C CYS A 228 18.06 11.78 -20.28
N LYS A 229 18.06 10.73 -19.44
CA LYS A 229 19.00 10.69 -18.32
C LYS A 229 20.45 10.75 -18.81
N ARG A 230 21.29 11.43 -18.11
CA ARG A 230 22.74 11.54 -18.41
C ARG A 230 23.56 11.19 -17.19
N GLN A 231 24.71 10.59 -17.43
CA GLN A 231 25.70 10.32 -16.41
C GLN A 231 26.76 11.42 -16.46
N ASP A 232 27.13 11.95 -15.30
CA ASP A 232 28.22 12.92 -15.20
C ASP A 232 29.60 12.24 -15.19
N GLY A 233 30.66 13.02 -15.17
CA GLY A 233 32.05 12.52 -15.12
C GLY A 233 32.41 11.75 -13.83
N GLN A 234 31.53 11.76 -12.82
CA GLN A 234 31.68 11.05 -11.54
C GLN A 234 30.80 9.76 -11.49
N GLY A 235 30.12 9.42 -12.58
CA GLY A 235 29.25 8.25 -12.64
C GLY A 235 27.84 8.46 -12.08
N LYS A 236 27.45 9.67 -11.69
CA LYS A 236 26.12 9.98 -11.18
C LYS A 236 25.13 10.25 -12.30
N TRP A 237 23.92 9.72 -12.15
CA TRP A 237 22.85 9.92 -13.11
C TRP A 237 21.99 11.13 -12.76
N HIS A 238 21.70 11.96 -13.77
CA HIS A 238 20.92 13.18 -13.63
C HIS A 238 19.70 13.20 -14.55
N PRO A 239 18.56 13.79 -14.08
CA PRO A 239 17.41 14.08 -14.95
C PRO A 239 17.77 15.27 -15.86
N VAL A 240 17.42 15.16 -17.15
CA VAL A 240 17.64 16.28 -18.10
C VAL A 240 16.31 16.89 -18.53
N GLY A 241 15.41 16.07 -19.06
CA GLY A 241 14.15 16.49 -19.65
C GLY A 241 14.11 16.29 -21.15
N CYS A 242 12.99 15.77 -21.66
CA CYS A 242 12.66 15.61 -23.07
C CYS A 242 11.16 15.55 -23.27
N THR A 243 10.71 15.54 -24.51
CA THR A 243 9.27 15.44 -24.86
C THR A 243 8.62 14.18 -24.27
N GLU A 244 9.33 13.06 -24.24
CA GLU A 244 8.84 11.78 -23.72
C GLU A 244 8.51 11.80 -22.21
N CYS A 245 9.17 12.63 -21.44
CA CYS A 245 8.94 12.81 -20.01
C CYS A 245 8.26 14.14 -19.65
N GLY A 246 7.75 14.86 -20.64
CA GLY A 246 7.16 16.20 -20.43
C GLY A 246 8.15 17.17 -19.81
N MET A 247 9.41 17.15 -20.24
CA MET A 247 10.51 18.01 -19.77
C MET A 247 10.89 17.83 -18.30
N SER A 248 10.32 16.83 -17.59
CA SER A 248 10.56 16.61 -16.17
C SER A 248 11.87 15.87 -15.85
N GLY A 249 12.44 15.16 -16.81
CA GLY A 249 13.56 14.24 -16.62
C GLY A 249 13.19 12.90 -15.97
N TYR A 250 11.90 12.69 -15.59
CA TYR A 250 11.41 11.49 -14.94
C TYR A 250 10.21 10.89 -15.67
N LYS A 251 10.13 9.55 -15.71
CA LYS A 251 8.98 8.82 -16.29
C LYS A 251 8.72 7.54 -15.51
N GLY A 252 7.53 7.44 -14.88
CA GLY A 252 7.15 6.33 -14.03
C GLY A 252 7.73 6.41 -12.61
N ARG A 253 7.44 5.40 -11.80
CA ARG A 253 7.81 5.32 -10.38
C ARG A 253 8.30 3.91 -10.04
N THR A 254 9.07 3.80 -8.96
CA THR A 254 9.50 2.53 -8.37
C THR A 254 9.49 2.64 -6.86
N GLY A 255 9.40 1.51 -6.14
CA GLY A 255 9.45 1.50 -4.69
C GLY A 255 10.87 1.58 -4.16
N VAL A 256 11.02 2.18 -2.98
CA VAL A 256 12.12 1.97 -2.04
C VAL A 256 11.55 1.29 -0.80
N TYR A 257 12.26 0.31 -0.27
CA TYR A 257 11.73 -0.65 0.68
C TYR A 257 12.62 -0.78 1.92
N GLU A 258 11.97 -1.04 3.04
CA GLU A 258 12.57 -1.37 4.31
C GLU A 258 11.78 -2.55 4.90
N LEU A 259 12.42 -3.72 5.02
CA LEU A 259 11.75 -4.92 5.49
C LEU A 259 12.28 -5.35 6.86
N MET A 260 11.50 -5.14 7.91
CA MET A 260 11.70 -5.69 9.24
C MET A 260 11.03 -7.06 9.32
N VAL A 261 11.82 -8.11 9.51
CA VAL A 261 11.31 -9.46 9.78
C VAL A 261 11.18 -9.63 11.29
N ALA A 262 10.05 -10.12 11.76
CA ALA A 262 9.82 -10.41 13.17
C ALA A 262 10.43 -11.78 13.52
N ASP A 263 11.75 -11.81 13.63
CA ASP A 263 12.47 -12.95 14.21
C ASP A 263 12.31 -13.05 15.74
N ASP A 264 12.91 -14.02 16.37
CA ASP A 264 12.73 -14.26 17.81
C ASP A 264 13.22 -13.08 18.66
N GLU A 265 14.27 -12.38 18.23
CA GLU A 265 14.78 -11.21 18.94
C GLU A 265 13.84 -10.02 18.82
N ILE A 266 13.36 -9.70 17.62
CA ILE A 266 12.36 -8.66 17.39
C ILE A 266 11.06 -8.98 18.14
N ARG A 267 10.59 -10.22 18.11
CA ARG A 267 9.41 -10.65 18.88
C ARG A 267 9.60 -10.45 20.39
N GLY A 268 10.79 -10.80 20.92
CA GLY A 268 11.14 -10.55 22.31
C GLY A 268 11.08 -9.06 22.68
N LEU A 269 11.58 -8.18 21.82
CA LEU A 269 11.54 -6.74 22.01
C LEU A 269 10.11 -6.19 21.94
N ILE A 270 9.28 -6.68 21.00
CA ILE A 270 7.86 -6.32 20.92
C ILE A 270 7.13 -6.72 22.21
N HIS A 271 7.34 -7.96 22.68
CA HIS A 271 6.74 -8.46 23.91
C HIS A 271 7.15 -7.62 25.13
N ALA A 272 8.42 -7.21 25.19
CA ALA A 272 8.98 -6.39 26.26
C ALA A 272 8.62 -4.88 26.12
N GLN A 273 7.85 -4.49 25.10
CA GLN A 273 7.51 -3.09 24.81
C GLN A 273 8.75 -2.19 24.68
N ALA A 274 9.78 -2.70 24.03
CA ALA A 274 11.01 -1.94 23.80
C ALA A 274 10.75 -0.69 22.96
N ALA A 275 11.56 0.34 23.18
CA ALA A 275 11.48 1.59 22.39
C ALA A 275 11.70 1.33 20.90
N GLU A 276 11.02 2.08 20.05
CA GLU A 276 11.09 1.99 18.58
C GLU A 276 12.52 2.05 18.05
N ALA A 277 13.36 2.94 18.63
CA ALA A 277 14.78 3.04 18.29
C ALA A 277 15.54 1.73 18.50
N LYS A 278 15.17 0.94 19.54
CA LYS A 278 15.80 -0.35 19.80
C LYS A 278 15.34 -1.42 18.82
N LEU A 279 14.06 -1.41 18.45
CA LEU A 279 13.54 -2.27 17.37
C LEU A 279 14.26 -1.98 16.05
N PHE A 280 14.45 -0.70 15.72
CA PHE A 280 15.16 -0.28 14.52
C PHE A 280 16.61 -0.74 14.52
N GLU A 281 17.36 -0.50 15.62
CA GLU A 281 18.75 -0.92 15.76
C GLU A 281 18.92 -2.44 15.55
N ILE A 282 18.12 -3.24 16.25
CA ILE A 282 18.21 -4.70 16.17
C ILE A 282 17.76 -5.19 14.78
N ALA A 283 16.71 -4.62 14.20
CA ALA A 283 16.29 -4.98 12.85
C ALA A 283 17.42 -4.75 11.83
N GLN A 284 18.16 -3.63 11.95
CA GLN A 284 19.33 -3.37 11.09
C GLN A 284 20.46 -4.39 11.32
N LEU A 285 20.77 -4.73 12.56
CA LEU A 285 21.76 -5.77 12.88
C LEU A 285 21.36 -7.12 12.29
N ASN A 286 20.06 -7.45 12.25
CA ASN A 286 19.49 -8.66 11.65
C ASN A 286 19.28 -8.56 10.12
N GLY A 287 19.87 -7.52 9.50
CA GLY A 287 19.95 -7.37 8.04
C GLY A 287 18.81 -6.59 7.40
N MET A 288 18.01 -5.85 8.16
CA MET A 288 17.10 -4.86 7.59
C MET A 288 17.92 -3.74 6.92
N LYS A 289 17.65 -3.49 5.65
CA LYS A 289 18.13 -2.30 4.98
C LYS A 289 17.12 -1.20 5.14
N THR A 290 17.59 0.00 5.41
CA THR A 290 16.74 1.20 5.47
C THR A 290 16.23 1.58 4.07
N MET A 291 15.14 2.32 4.00
CA MET A 291 14.66 2.88 2.71
C MET A 291 15.73 3.74 2.04
N ARG A 292 16.61 4.38 2.82
CA ARG A 292 17.72 5.17 2.28
C ARG A 292 18.76 4.29 1.59
N GLU A 293 19.18 3.21 2.21
CA GLU A 293 20.16 2.26 1.63
C GLU A 293 19.59 1.57 0.38
N ASP A 294 18.31 1.22 0.37
CA ASP A 294 17.65 0.68 -0.82
C ASP A 294 17.52 1.74 -1.93
N GLY A 295 17.26 3.00 -1.54
CA GLY A 295 17.29 4.15 -2.45
C GLY A 295 18.67 4.37 -3.07
N ASP A 296 19.73 4.31 -2.28
CA ASP A 296 21.10 4.48 -2.75
C ASP A 296 21.52 3.37 -3.74
N ARG A 297 21.01 2.13 -3.55
CA ARG A 297 21.13 1.06 -4.57
C ARG A 297 20.52 1.48 -5.90
N LEU A 298 19.27 1.98 -5.90
CA LEU A 298 18.58 2.44 -7.12
C LEU A 298 19.30 3.62 -7.79
N VAL A 299 19.94 4.48 -7.01
CA VAL A 299 20.78 5.57 -7.54
C VAL A 299 22.00 5.00 -8.24
N GLY A 300 22.69 4.03 -7.62
CA GLY A 300 23.84 3.34 -8.23
C GLY A 300 23.49 2.62 -9.52
N GLU A 301 22.30 2.02 -9.59
CA GLU A 301 21.76 1.37 -10.80
C GLU A 301 21.27 2.38 -11.88
N GLY A 302 21.26 3.68 -11.58
CA GLY A 302 20.76 4.71 -12.50
C GLY A 302 19.26 4.64 -12.76
N VAL A 303 18.50 4.09 -11.82
CA VAL A 303 17.04 4.00 -11.88
C VAL A 303 16.39 5.29 -11.42
N THR A 304 16.95 5.93 -10.40
CA THR A 304 16.48 7.21 -9.84
C THR A 304 17.65 8.15 -9.57
N SER A 305 17.36 9.37 -9.12
CA SER A 305 18.39 10.33 -8.69
C SER A 305 18.50 10.38 -7.17
N LEU A 306 19.67 10.82 -6.68
CA LEU A 306 19.88 11.03 -5.26
C LEU A 306 18.89 12.04 -4.65
N GLU A 307 18.52 13.08 -5.40
CA GLU A 307 17.55 14.08 -4.96
C GLU A 307 16.17 13.46 -4.68
N GLU A 308 15.73 12.52 -5.52
CA GLU A 308 14.45 11.81 -5.32
C GLU A 308 14.49 10.94 -4.07
N VAL A 309 15.58 10.23 -3.83
CA VAL A 309 15.75 9.42 -2.62
C VAL A 309 15.76 10.31 -1.38
N LEU A 310 16.53 11.41 -1.39
CA LEU A 310 16.55 12.38 -0.30
C LEU A 310 15.17 12.99 -0.01
N ARG A 311 14.39 13.27 -1.07
CA ARG A 311 13.04 13.83 -0.93
C ARG A 311 12.10 12.95 -0.13
N VAL A 312 12.22 11.63 -0.26
CA VAL A 312 11.30 10.67 0.38
C VAL A 312 11.85 10.02 1.64
N THR A 313 13.18 10.07 1.85
CA THR A 313 13.86 9.48 3.01
C THR A 313 14.43 10.52 3.97
N ARG A 314 14.06 11.81 3.81
CA ARG A 314 14.38 12.84 4.82
C ARG A 314 13.56 12.53 6.08
N GLU A 315 14.27 12.32 7.15
CA GLU A 315 13.78 12.34 8.51
C GLU A 315 13.59 13.79 8.98
#